data_f4fe82759cf707880757b16b30d1d5cd
#
_entry.id   f4fe82759cf707880757b16b30d1d5cd
#
_cell.length_a   1.000
_cell.length_b   1.000
_cell.length_c   1.000
_cell.angle_alpha   90.00
_cell.angle_beta   90.00
_cell.angle_gamma   90.00
#
_symmetry.space_group_name_H-M   'P 1'
#
loop_
_entity.id
_entity.type
_entity.pdbx_description
1 polymer ?
#
loop_
_entity_poly.entity_id
_entity_poly.type
_entity_poly.pdbx_seq_one_letter_code
_entity_poly.pdbx_strand_id
1 'polypeptide(L)'
;DFTYVRGRIREVKFYTDYTQKHRRYRFEETYGYGYIHYALYDDNGKEIDLHTVDALSWIDSKGVTFDESYMWAVPVLYGKSCHKGRGAGIIGIKTDAFDSLDEVWSQWMDALRACRTKQYVPDCLVPRNPETCQPMSPNPFDNRFITVGNDMSENGNGNRIYTESPQIQHESYLSSYITALDLCLQGVISPSTLGIDTKKLDNAEAQREKEKTTLYTRQNLVKITQNALQSLVAVVLNADGELNGNGIVEGLEVSVNFGEYANPSFESQVETVSKARQGGLMSVETSVEELYGDSKSDDWKAEEVQRIKEEQGIAGEEEKSELDDVDLTDTEEPDNNADDEENAEITDE
;
A
#
# COMPACT_ATOMS: atom_id res chain seq x y z
N ASP A 1 -17.70 6.33 13.59
CA ASP A 1 -17.62 7.74 13.97
C ASP A 1 -16.62 7.93 15.12
N PHE A 2 -16.16 9.16 15.38
CA PHE A 2 -15.19 9.36 16.46
C PHE A 2 -15.27 10.80 17.00
N THR A 3 -14.89 10.96 18.27
CA THR A 3 -14.77 12.24 18.95
C THR A 3 -13.30 12.64 19.08
N TYR A 4 -12.93 13.80 18.51
CA TYR A 4 -11.57 14.31 18.51
C TYR A 4 -11.45 15.53 19.43
N VAL A 5 -10.67 15.41 20.50
CA VAL A 5 -10.53 16.49 21.52
C VAL A 5 -9.05 16.70 21.82
N ARG A 6 -8.61 17.96 21.81
CA ARG A 6 -7.23 18.39 22.18
C ARG A 6 -6.11 17.61 21.49
N GLY A 7 -6.26 17.31 20.19
CA GLY A 7 -5.23 16.63 19.42
C GLY A 7 -5.23 15.10 19.49
N ARG A 8 -6.22 14.49 20.16
CA ARG A 8 -6.35 13.04 20.30
C ARG A 8 -7.76 12.57 20.06
N ILE A 9 -7.91 11.35 19.55
CA ILE A 9 -9.19 10.64 19.48
C ILE A 9 -9.53 10.23 20.91
N ARG A 10 -10.70 10.61 21.40
CA ARG A 10 -11.19 10.27 22.74
C ARG A 10 -12.11 9.07 22.75
N GLU A 11 -12.96 8.99 21.74
CA GLU A 11 -13.96 7.93 21.60
C GLU A 11 -14.07 7.54 20.14
N VAL A 12 -14.30 6.27 19.89
CA VAL A 12 -14.58 5.73 18.56
C VAL A 12 -15.88 4.94 18.65
N LYS A 13 -16.79 5.19 17.70
CA LYS A 13 -18.06 4.49 17.59
C LYS A 13 -18.06 3.63 16.34
N PHE A 14 -18.31 2.36 16.52
CA PHE A 14 -18.55 1.41 15.44
C PHE A 14 -20.04 1.09 15.38
N TYR A 15 -20.54 0.92 14.17
CA TYR A 15 -21.96 0.63 13.92
C TYR A 15 -22.06 -0.66 13.13
N THR A 16 -22.89 -1.57 13.60
CA THR A 16 -23.23 -2.80 12.90
C THR A 16 -24.73 -2.88 12.75
N ASP A 17 -25.21 -3.01 11.52
CA ASP A 17 -26.65 -3.12 11.26
C ASP A 17 -27.05 -4.60 11.25
N TYR A 18 -28.07 -4.94 12.05
CA TYR A 18 -28.67 -6.26 12.12
C TYR A 18 -30.09 -6.22 11.56
N THR A 19 -30.51 -7.29 10.89
CA THR A 19 -31.89 -7.46 10.44
C THR A 19 -32.46 -8.73 11.03
N GLN A 20 -33.49 -8.59 11.87
CA GLN A 20 -34.19 -9.71 12.49
C GLN A 20 -35.69 -9.52 12.38
N LYS A 21 -36.47 -10.55 11.96
CA LYS A 21 -37.90 -10.51 11.80
C LYS A 21 -38.39 -9.31 10.97
N HIS A 22 -37.71 -8.99 9.86
CA HIS A 22 -37.97 -7.86 8.96
C HIS A 22 -37.81 -6.46 9.57
N ARG A 23 -37.20 -6.35 10.74
CA ARG A 23 -36.86 -5.06 11.37
C ARG A 23 -35.35 -4.87 11.33
N ARG A 24 -34.92 -3.63 11.16
CA ARG A 24 -33.50 -3.24 11.21
C ARG A 24 -33.17 -2.76 12.61
N TYR A 25 -32.01 -3.10 13.05
CA TYR A 25 -31.43 -2.69 14.33
C TYR A 25 -30.02 -2.22 14.10
N ARG A 26 -29.64 -1.14 14.77
CA ARG A 26 -28.26 -0.63 14.72
C ARG A 26 -27.61 -0.84 16.07
N PHE A 27 -26.59 -1.68 16.08
CA PHE A 27 -25.74 -1.90 17.22
C PHE A 27 -24.60 -0.89 17.18
N GLU A 28 -24.43 -0.14 18.28
CA GLU A 28 -23.36 0.84 18.47
C GLU A 28 -22.41 0.33 19.54
N GLU A 29 -21.13 0.29 19.20
CA GLU A 29 -20.03 -0.01 20.11
C GLU A 29 -19.22 1.26 20.30
N THR A 30 -19.18 1.82 21.48
CA THR A 30 -18.41 3.02 21.81
C THR A 30 -17.19 2.64 22.61
N TYR A 31 -16.03 2.82 22.00
CA TYR A 31 -14.72 2.56 22.61
C TYR A 31 -14.13 3.87 23.12
N GLY A 32 -13.86 3.91 24.41
CA GLY A 32 -13.18 5.02 25.08
C GLY A 32 -11.94 4.56 25.83
N TYR A 33 -11.28 5.48 26.49
CA TYR A 33 -10.18 5.14 27.40
C TYR A 33 -10.76 4.51 28.67
N GLY A 34 -10.44 3.23 28.90
CA GLY A 34 -10.89 2.50 30.07
C GLY A 34 -12.28 1.89 29.99
N TYR A 35 -13.01 2.02 28.85
CA TYR A 35 -14.35 1.46 28.73
C TYR A 35 -14.75 1.12 27.31
N ILE A 36 -15.66 0.16 27.21
CA ILE A 36 -16.45 -0.13 26.00
C ILE A 36 -17.91 -0.10 26.41
N HIS A 37 -18.71 0.70 25.75
CA HIS A 37 -20.15 0.81 25.97
C HIS A 37 -20.91 0.29 24.74
N TYR A 38 -21.97 -0.47 24.98
CA TYR A 38 -22.80 -1.07 23.96
C TYR A 38 -24.21 -0.47 24.00
N ALA A 39 -24.76 -0.14 22.85
CA ALA A 39 -26.13 0.33 22.70
C ALA A 39 -26.77 -0.26 21.45
N LEU A 40 -28.06 -0.58 21.52
CA LEU A 40 -28.82 -1.07 20.37
C LEU A 40 -29.98 -0.11 20.08
N TYR A 41 -30.10 0.30 18.83
CA TYR A 41 -31.14 1.21 18.38
C TYR A 41 -32.09 0.53 17.38
N ASP A 42 -33.36 0.88 17.46
CA ASP A 42 -34.36 0.47 16.47
C ASP A 42 -34.37 1.39 15.24
N ASP A 43 -35.24 1.11 14.27
CA ASP A 43 -35.41 1.94 13.05
C ASP A 43 -35.81 3.40 13.35
N ASN A 44 -36.33 3.69 14.54
CA ASN A 44 -36.72 5.03 14.96
C ASN A 44 -35.62 5.75 15.75
N GLY A 45 -34.45 5.12 15.91
CA GLY A 45 -33.36 5.65 16.70
C GLY A 45 -33.58 5.60 18.21
N LYS A 46 -34.53 4.77 18.67
CA LYS A 46 -34.78 4.54 20.10
C LYS A 46 -33.89 3.42 20.61
N GLU A 47 -33.20 3.66 21.70
CA GLU A 47 -32.42 2.65 22.40
C GLU A 47 -33.31 1.55 22.97
N ILE A 48 -32.93 0.30 22.73
CA ILE A 48 -33.63 -0.91 23.13
C ILE A 48 -32.62 -1.91 23.75
N ASP A 49 -33.17 -2.95 24.41
CA ASP A 49 -32.34 -4.01 25.02
C ASP A 49 -31.54 -4.78 23.96
N LEU A 50 -30.25 -4.98 24.24
CA LEU A 50 -29.31 -5.74 23.41
C LEU A 50 -29.80 -7.16 23.13
N HIS A 51 -30.45 -7.80 24.11
CA HIS A 51 -30.95 -9.18 23.98
C HIS A 51 -32.16 -9.30 23.04
N THR A 52 -32.65 -8.19 22.49
CA THR A 52 -33.71 -8.21 21.44
C THR A 52 -33.22 -8.88 20.16
N VAL A 53 -31.91 -8.80 19.88
CA VAL A 53 -31.25 -9.44 18.73
C VAL A 53 -30.51 -10.69 19.21
N ASP A 54 -30.90 -11.86 18.69
CA ASP A 54 -30.34 -13.16 19.13
C ASP A 54 -28.82 -13.24 18.99
N ALA A 55 -28.27 -12.58 17.98
CA ALA A 55 -26.82 -12.51 17.75
C ALA A 55 -26.04 -11.75 18.85
N LEU A 56 -26.71 -10.88 19.61
CA LEU A 56 -26.13 -10.06 20.68
C LEU A 56 -26.41 -10.60 22.08
N SER A 57 -27.10 -11.74 22.20
CA SER A 57 -27.53 -12.33 23.46
C SER A 57 -26.41 -12.68 24.42
N TRP A 58 -25.18 -12.84 23.91
CA TRP A 58 -23.98 -13.16 24.69
C TRP A 58 -23.25 -11.92 25.23
N ILE A 59 -23.61 -10.71 24.80
CA ILE A 59 -22.96 -9.46 25.22
C ILE A 59 -23.58 -8.95 26.51
N ASP A 60 -22.73 -8.63 27.51
CA ASP A 60 -23.20 -7.98 28.74
C ASP A 60 -23.57 -6.51 28.46
N SER A 61 -24.81 -6.14 28.78
CA SER A 61 -25.33 -4.77 28.61
C SER A 61 -24.60 -3.72 29.47
N LYS A 62 -23.85 -4.14 30.50
CA LYS A 62 -23.05 -3.23 31.33
C LYS A 62 -21.81 -2.68 30.62
N GLY A 63 -21.43 -3.30 29.48
CA GLY A 63 -20.17 -2.98 28.82
C GLY A 63 -18.96 -3.57 29.52
N VAL A 64 -17.77 -3.17 29.07
CA VAL A 64 -16.49 -3.63 29.61
C VAL A 64 -15.72 -2.43 30.16
N THR A 65 -15.14 -2.58 31.32
CA THR A 65 -14.24 -1.58 31.93
C THR A 65 -12.86 -2.16 32.11
N PHE A 66 -11.85 -1.36 31.82
CA PHE A 66 -10.43 -1.70 31.91
C PHE A 66 -9.62 -0.46 32.32
N ASP A 67 -8.31 -0.51 32.32
CA ASP A 67 -7.49 0.62 32.73
C ASP A 67 -7.65 1.84 31.79
N GLU A 68 -7.73 3.05 32.36
CA GLU A 68 -7.94 4.31 31.63
C GLU A 68 -6.71 4.78 30.83
N SER A 69 -5.57 4.08 30.90
CA SER A 69 -4.34 4.49 30.21
C SER A 69 -4.40 4.20 28.70
N TYR A 70 -5.22 3.25 28.26
CA TYR A 70 -5.30 2.81 26.86
C TYR A 70 -6.75 2.65 26.36
N MET A 71 -6.90 2.53 25.06
CA MET A 71 -8.17 2.32 24.36
C MET A 71 -8.02 1.12 23.43
N TRP A 72 -9.03 0.26 23.32
CA TRP A 72 -9.01 -0.92 22.46
C TRP A 72 -9.17 -0.61 20.97
N ALA A 73 -9.24 0.64 20.58
CA ALA A 73 -9.31 1.07 19.19
C ALA A 73 -8.04 1.81 18.80
N VAL A 74 -7.31 1.29 17.81
CA VAL A 74 -6.08 1.88 17.30
C VAL A 74 -6.32 2.52 15.94
N PRO A 75 -6.05 3.83 15.75
CA PRO A 75 -6.24 4.51 14.49
C PRO A 75 -5.13 4.18 13.51
N VAL A 76 -5.50 3.83 12.27
CA VAL A 76 -4.56 3.69 11.14
C VAL A 76 -4.87 4.82 10.15
N LEU A 77 -4.06 5.87 10.16
CA LEU A 77 -4.32 7.10 9.40
C LEU A 77 -3.37 7.19 8.21
N TYR A 78 -3.86 6.76 7.03
CA TYR A 78 -3.13 6.94 5.78
C TYR A 78 -3.33 8.36 5.23
N GLY A 79 -2.22 8.98 4.78
CA GLY A 79 -2.24 10.31 4.19
C GLY A 79 -2.61 11.43 5.16
N LYS A 80 -2.61 12.66 4.66
CA LYS A 80 -3.04 13.84 5.40
C LYS A 80 -4.39 14.31 4.91
N SER A 81 -5.39 14.33 5.77
CA SER A 81 -6.70 14.89 5.49
C SER A 81 -6.80 16.34 5.99
N CYS A 82 -7.68 17.12 5.34
CA CYS A 82 -8.10 18.43 5.85
C CYS A 82 -8.92 18.31 7.14
N HIS A 83 -9.48 17.15 7.43
CA HIS A 83 -10.24 16.88 8.64
C HIS A 83 -9.33 16.32 9.73
N LYS A 84 -9.36 16.95 10.91
CA LYS A 84 -8.57 16.50 12.07
C LYS A 84 -8.98 15.09 12.50
N GLY A 85 -7.98 14.24 12.75
CA GLY A 85 -8.20 12.86 13.19
C GLY A 85 -8.61 11.88 12.09
N ARG A 86 -8.61 12.29 10.82
CA ARG A 86 -8.88 11.43 9.66
C ARG A 86 -7.66 11.33 8.76
N GLY A 87 -7.48 10.15 8.16
CA GLY A 87 -6.59 9.97 7.02
C GLY A 87 -7.26 10.41 5.71
N ALA A 88 -6.48 10.56 4.66
CA ALA A 88 -6.96 10.80 3.30
C ALA A 88 -6.84 9.51 2.48
N GLY A 89 -7.91 9.12 1.81
CA GLY A 89 -7.87 8.02 0.85
C GLY A 89 -7.03 8.41 -0.38
N ILE A 90 -6.24 7.48 -0.90
CA ILE A 90 -5.41 7.70 -2.10
C ILE A 90 -6.29 8.04 -3.29
N ILE A 91 -7.42 7.35 -3.45
CA ILE A 91 -8.38 7.53 -4.55
C ILE A 91 -9.10 8.88 -4.44
N GLY A 92 -9.50 9.29 -3.24
CA GLY A 92 -10.27 10.52 -3.03
C GLY A 92 -9.58 11.80 -3.47
N ILE A 93 -8.24 11.82 -3.47
CA ILE A 93 -7.44 12.96 -3.96
C ILE A 93 -7.41 13.03 -5.49
N LYS A 94 -7.71 11.91 -6.17
CA LYS A 94 -7.57 11.74 -7.62
C LYS A 94 -8.90 11.45 -8.33
N THR A 95 -10.02 11.78 -7.71
CA THR A 95 -11.35 11.53 -8.28
C THR A 95 -11.47 12.06 -9.71
N ASP A 96 -11.03 13.31 -9.95
CA ASP A 96 -11.08 13.92 -11.27
C ASP A 96 -10.26 13.15 -12.33
N ALA A 97 -9.14 12.55 -11.93
CA ALA A 97 -8.33 11.74 -12.84
C ALA A 97 -9.03 10.40 -13.19
N PHE A 98 -9.69 9.78 -12.22
CA PHE A 98 -10.48 8.57 -12.46
C PHE A 98 -11.72 8.86 -13.30
N ASP A 99 -12.43 9.95 -13.05
CA ASP A 99 -13.57 10.39 -13.87
C ASP A 99 -13.13 10.62 -15.32
N SER A 100 -11.96 11.24 -15.53
CA SER A 100 -11.38 11.43 -16.87
C SER A 100 -11.04 10.11 -17.55
N LEU A 101 -10.53 9.12 -16.81
CA LEU A 101 -10.24 7.78 -17.33
C LEU A 101 -11.51 7.06 -17.78
N ASP A 102 -12.57 7.13 -16.97
CA ASP A 102 -13.88 6.53 -17.28
C ASP A 102 -14.51 7.18 -18.51
N GLU A 103 -14.38 8.51 -18.66
CA GLU A 103 -14.86 9.23 -19.84
C GLU A 103 -14.10 8.81 -21.10
N VAL A 104 -12.77 8.75 -21.08
CA VAL A 104 -11.95 8.32 -22.22
C VAL A 104 -12.29 6.89 -22.62
N TRP A 105 -12.47 5.99 -21.65
CA TRP A 105 -12.88 4.62 -21.94
C TRP A 105 -14.27 4.56 -22.57
N SER A 106 -15.21 5.31 -22.04
CA SER A 106 -16.58 5.36 -22.55
C SER A 106 -16.63 5.88 -23.99
N GLN A 107 -15.89 6.95 -24.27
CA GLN A 107 -15.77 7.51 -25.63
C GLN A 107 -15.15 6.51 -26.60
N TRP A 108 -14.12 5.76 -26.16
CA TRP A 108 -13.51 4.73 -26.98
C TRP A 108 -14.50 3.60 -27.30
N MET A 109 -15.23 3.13 -26.30
CA MET A 109 -16.27 2.11 -26.50
C MET A 109 -17.39 2.60 -27.42
N ASP A 110 -17.80 3.84 -27.32
CA ASP A 110 -18.80 4.43 -28.20
C ASP A 110 -18.28 4.61 -29.64
N ALA A 111 -17.02 4.98 -29.80
CA ALA A 111 -16.38 5.02 -31.12
C ALA A 111 -16.34 3.62 -31.76
N LEU A 112 -16.01 2.57 -31.00
CA LEU A 112 -16.06 1.17 -31.48
C LEU A 112 -17.47 0.75 -31.91
N ARG A 113 -18.50 1.20 -31.20
CA ARG A 113 -19.90 0.95 -31.57
C ARG A 113 -20.32 1.74 -32.79
N ALA A 114 -19.93 3.02 -32.85
CA ALA A 114 -20.27 3.92 -33.94
C ALA A 114 -19.58 3.53 -35.27
N CYS A 115 -18.35 3.03 -35.19
CA CYS A 115 -17.55 2.66 -36.35
C CYS A 115 -17.90 1.28 -36.94
N ARG A 116 -18.99 0.63 -36.47
CA ARG A 116 -19.48 -0.58 -37.15
C ARG A 116 -19.84 -0.26 -38.58
N THR A 117 -19.51 -1.17 -39.48
CA THR A 117 -19.90 -1.08 -40.89
C THR A 117 -21.41 -0.86 -41.00
N LYS A 118 -21.82 0.19 -41.67
CA LYS A 118 -23.22 0.53 -41.95
C LYS A 118 -23.51 0.33 -43.40
N GLN A 119 -24.68 -0.23 -43.71
CA GLN A 119 -25.16 -0.41 -45.09
C GLN A 119 -26.42 0.46 -45.27
N TYR A 120 -26.31 1.40 -46.18
CA TYR A 120 -27.43 2.23 -46.55
C TYR A 120 -28.14 1.55 -47.73
N VAL A 121 -29.40 1.17 -47.51
CA VAL A 121 -30.21 0.43 -48.47
C VAL A 121 -31.35 1.32 -48.93
N PRO A 122 -31.45 1.70 -50.24
CA PRO A 122 -32.60 2.41 -50.76
C PRO A 122 -33.91 1.63 -50.53
N ASP A 123 -34.99 2.34 -50.23
CA ASP A 123 -36.31 1.73 -49.91
C ASP A 123 -36.82 0.82 -51.00
N CYS A 124 -36.50 1.12 -52.29
CA CYS A 124 -36.84 0.26 -53.42
C CYS A 124 -36.17 -1.14 -53.43
N LEU A 125 -35.03 -1.27 -52.75
CA LEU A 125 -34.26 -2.50 -52.63
C LEU A 125 -34.58 -3.31 -51.39
N VAL A 126 -35.37 -2.74 -50.45
CA VAL A 126 -35.77 -3.44 -49.23
C VAL A 126 -36.84 -4.47 -49.54
N PRO A 127 -36.68 -5.78 -49.20
CA PRO A 127 -37.69 -6.79 -49.40
C PRO A 127 -38.97 -6.41 -48.65
N ARG A 128 -40.10 -6.56 -49.32
CA ARG A 128 -41.42 -6.29 -48.75
C ARG A 128 -42.18 -7.56 -48.52
N ASN A 129 -42.95 -7.65 -47.46
CA ASN A 129 -43.85 -8.77 -47.19
C ASN A 129 -44.91 -8.82 -48.30
N PRO A 130 -45.08 -9.95 -49.03
CA PRO A 130 -46.03 -10.03 -50.13
C PRO A 130 -47.50 -9.85 -49.72
N GLU A 131 -47.83 -10.08 -48.44
CA GLU A 131 -49.19 -9.97 -47.94
C GLU A 131 -49.57 -8.56 -47.43
N THR A 132 -48.60 -7.93 -46.76
CA THR A 132 -48.83 -6.63 -46.08
C THR A 132 -48.23 -5.45 -46.81
N CYS A 133 -47.41 -5.68 -47.85
CA CYS A 133 -46.63 -4.65 -48.58
C CYS A 133 -45.72 -3.83 -47.69
N GLN A 134 -45.55 -4.16 -46.45
CA GLN A 134 -44.68 -3.45 -45.56
C GLN A 134 -43.21 -3.86 -45.74
N PRO A 135 -42.22 -2.94 -45.61
CA PRO A 135 -40.84 -3.30 -45.71
C PRO A 135 -40.47 -4.31 -44.61
N MET A 136 -39.81 -5.40 -44.99
CA MET A 136 -39.27 -6.35 -44.00
C MET A 136 -38.09 -5.69 -43.30
N SER A 137 -38.30 -5.24 -42.07
CA SER A 137 -37.22 -4.68 -41.26
C SER A 137 -36.22 -5.80 -40.91
N PRO A 138 -34.94 -5.63 -41.23
CA PRO A 138 -33.94 -6.50 -40.65
C PRO A 138 -33.99 -6.41 -39.13
N ASN A 139 -33.44 -7.40 -38.42
CA ASN A 139 -33.48 -7.50 -37.00
C ASN A 139 -33.39 -6.13 -36.28
N PRO A 140 -34.38 -5.68 -35.49
CA PRO A 140 -34.42 -4.39 -34.86
C PRO A 140 -33.22 -4.09 -33.94
N PHE A 141 -32.45 -5.13 -33.57
CA PHE A 141 -31.20 -4.99 -32.83
C PHE A 141 -29.97 -4.81 -33.72
N ASP A 142 -30.10 -4.90 -35.06
CA ASP A 142 -28.99 -4.77 -35.99
C ASP A 142 -29.02 -3.40 -36.69
N ASN A 143 -28.30 -2.45 -36.09
CA ASN A 143 -28.17 -1.10 -36.62
C ASN A 143 -27.26 -0.99 -37.84
N ARG A 144 -26.85 -2.08 -38.46
CA ARG A 144 -25.99 -2.11 -39.64
C ARG A 144 -26.72 -1.70 -40.92
N PHE A 145 -28.04 -1.89 -40.98
CA PHE A 145 -28.86 -1.58 -42.14
C PHE A 145 -29.68 -0.33 -41.86
N ILE A 146 -29.47 0.68 -42.71
CA ILE A 146 -30.20 1.96 -42.65
C ILE A 146 -30.96 2.12 -43.98
N THR A 147 -32.26 2.22 -43.91
CA THR A 147 -33.09 2.50 -45.08
C THR A 147 -33.02 3.98 -45.41
N VAL A 148 -32.74 4.32 -46.67
CA VAL A 148 -32.71 5.69 -47.18
C VAL A 148 -33.76 5.86 -48.27
N GLY A 149 -34.22 7.10 -48.44
CA GLY A 149 -35.17 7.43 -49.49
C GLY A 149 -34.60 7.14 -50.89
N ASN A 150 -35.49 6.80 -51.82
CA ASN A 150 -35.10 6.52 -53.17
C ASN A 150 -34.63 7.81 -53.86
N ASP A 151 -33.59 7.69 -54.70
CA ASP A 151 -33.18 8.76 -55.59
C ASP A 151 -34.19 8.85 -56.74
N MET A 152 -34.88 9.95 -56.83
CA MET A 152 -35.87 10.27 -57.88
C MET A 152 -35.27 11.09 -59.03
N SER A 153 -33.97 11.22 -59.10
CA SER A 153 -33.32 11.92 -60.22
C SER A 153 -33.49 11.18 -61.58
N GLU A 154 -33.60 11.93 -62.67
CA GLU A 154 -33.79 11.35 -64.00
C GLU A 154 -32.70 10.35 -64.44
N ASN A 155 -31.52 10.39 -63.78
CA ASN A 155 -30.43 9.49 -64.10
C ASN A 155 -30.43 8.21 -63.30
N GLY A 156 -31.33 7.99 -62.28
CA GLY A 156 -31.62 6.76 -61.54
C GLY A 156 -30.42 6.01 -60.95
N ASN A 157 -29.24 6.62 -60.94
CA ASN A 157 -28.00 5.95 -60.56
C ASN A 157 -27.73 5.96 -59.07
N GLY A 158 -28.59 6.64 -58.27
CA GLY A 158 -28.44 6.78 -56.82
C GLY A 158 -29.00 5.62 -55.99
N ASN A 159 -29.80 4.73 -56.60
CA ASN A 159 -30.43 3.62 -55.87
C ASN A 159 -29.49 2.40 -55.78
N ARG A 160 -28.35 2.59 -55.10
CA ARG A 160 -27.35 1.53 -54.86
C ARG A 160 -27.19 1.31 -53.36
N ILE A 161 -26.90 0.10 -53.00
CA ILE A 161 -26.48 -0.22 -51.62
C ILE A 161 -25.10 0.42 -51.42
N TYR A 162 -25.03 1.33 -50.45
CA TYR A 162 -23.79 1.96 -50.04
C TYR A 162 -23.32 1.41 -48.73
N THR A 163 -22.09 0.92 -48.69
CA THR A 163 -21.48 0.38 -47.48
C THR A 163 -20.42 1.36 -46.97
N GLU A 164 -20.61 1.85 -45.80
CA GLU A 164 -19.67 2.73 -45.11
C GLU A 164 -18.98 1.99 -43.96
N SER A 165 -17.67 1.96 -43.98
CA SER A 165 -16.83 1.38 -42.95
C SER A 165 -15.89 2.46 -42.41
N PRO A 166 -16.33 3.23 -41.42
CA PRO A 166 -15.49 4.27 -40.84
C PRO A 166 -14.24 3.64 -40.21
N GLN A 167 -13.10 4.29 -40.36
CA GLN A 167 -11.87 3.89 -39.70
C GLN A 167 -11.79 4.50 -38.30
N ILE A 168 -11.48 3.68 -37.34
CA ILE A 168 -11.27 4.15 -35.96
C ILE A 168 -9.85 4.69 -35.83
N GLN A 169 -9.70 5.86 -35.25
CA GLN A 169 -8.41 6.44 -34.88
C GLN A 169 -7.89 5.79 -33.60
N HIS A 170 -7.62 4.48 -33.65
CA HIS A 170 -7.28 3.66 -32.47
C HIS A 170 -6.03 4.18 -31.73
N GLU A 171 -5.05 4.74 -32.45
CA GLU A 171 -3.83 5.29 -31.84
C GLU A 171 -4.12 6.51 -30.96
N SER A 172 -5.03 7.38 -31.38
CA SER A 172 -5.43 8.53 -30.58
C SER A 172 -6.16 8.13 -29.32
N TYR A 173 -7.09 7.18 -29.42
CA TYR A 173 -7.79 6.66 -28.23
C TYR A 173 -6.84 5.92 -27.27
N LEU A 174 -5.95 5.10 -27.80
CA LEU A 174 -4.95 4.41 -27.00
C LEU A 174 -4.02 5.39 -26.27
N SER A 175 -3.54 6.42 -26.97
CA SER A 175 -2.68 7.45 -26.39
C SER A 175 -3.41 8.23 -25.29
N SER A 176 -4.68 8.60 -25.52
CA SER A 176 -5.50 9.29 -24.52
C SER A 176 -5.74 8.42 -23.30
N TYR A 177 -6.04 7.12 -23.50
CA TYR A 177 -6.24 6.16 -22.41
C TYR A 177 -4.98 5.99 -21.57
N ILE A 178 -3.82 5.81 -22.21
CA ILE A 178 -2.53 5.70 -21.49
C ILE A 178 -2.24 6.97 -20.70
N THR A 179 -2.49 8.15 -21.27
CA THR A 179 -2.27 9.42 -20.57
C THR A 179 -3.20 9.58 -19.36
N ALA A 180 -4.48 9.24 -19.50
CA ALA A 180 -5.44 9.28 -18.39
C ALA A 180 -5.06 8.27 -17.30
N LEU A 181 -4.62 7.07 -17.67
CA LEU A 181 -4.15 6.06 -16.73
C LEU A 181 -2.89 6.53 -15.99
N ASP A 182 -1.94 7.15 -16.69
CA ASP A 182 -0.74 7.72 -16.08
C ASP A 182 -1.08 8.79 -15.04
N LEU A 183 -2.07 9.65 -15.33
CA LEU A 183 -2.55 10.66 -14.38
C LEU A 183 -3.18 10.01 -13.12
N CYS A 184 -3.91 8.92 -13.26
CA CYS A 184 -4.47 8.18 -12.13
C CYS A 184 -3.37 7.58 -11.25
N LEU A 185 -2.31 7.04 -11.84
CA LEU A 185 -1.22 6.34 -11.14
C LEU A 185 -0.13 7.29 -10.65
N GLN A 186 -0.01 8.49 -11.23
CA GLN A 186 1.03 9.47 -10.94
C GLN A 186 1.13 9.77 -9.44
N GLY A 187 2.32 9.64 -8.86
CA GLY A 187 2.58 9.91 -7.45
C GLY A 187 2.06 8.84 -6.47
N VAL A 188 1.49 7.74 -6.96
CA VAL A 188 1.04 6.60 -6.15
C VAL A 188 1.86 5.36 -6.47
N ILE A 189 1.80 4.92 -7.72
CA ILE A 189 2.48 3.71 -8.19
C ILE A 189 3.00 3.94 -9.60
N SER A 190 4.16 3.41 -9.90
CA SER A 190 4.70 3.49 -11.27
C SER A 190 3.97 2.50 -12.19
N PRO A 191 3.56 2.90 -13.41
CA PRO A 191 2.98 2.00 -14.40
C PRO A 191 3.89 0.80 -14.73
N SER A 192 5.20 0.97 -14.68
CA SER A 192 6.18 -0.10 -14.89
C SER A 192 6.07 -1.23 -13.86
N THR A 193 5.79 -0.88 -12.60
CA THR A 193 5.56 -1.88 -11.53
C THR A 193 4.33 -2.74 -11.78
N LEU A 194 3.33 -2.19 -12.50
CA LEU A 194 2.11 -2.91 -12.90
C LEU A 194 2.25 -3.68 -14.21
N GLY A 195 3.40 -3.59 -14.88
CA GLY A 195 3.62 -4.20 -16.19
C GLY A 195 2.86 -3.51 -17.34
N ILE A 196 2.36 -2.30 -17.14
CA ILE A 196 1.56 -1.53 -18.11
C ILE A 196 2.46 -0.69 -19.04
N ASP A 197 3.72 -0.51 -18.70
CA ASP A 197 4.65 0.30 -19.48
C ASP A 197 4.96 -0.35 -20.83
N THR A 198 4.47 0.26 -21.91
CA THR A 198 4.69 -0.21 -23.28
C THR A 198 6.07 0.16 -23.83
N LYS A 199 6.78 1.05 -23.19
CA LYS A 199 8.14 1.43 -23.58
C LYS A 199 9.14 0.50 -22.90
N LYS A 200 9.63 -0.47 -23.63
CA LYS A 200 10.76 -1.29 -23.17
C LYS A 200 11.94 -0.37 -22.90
N LEU A 201 12.36 -0.34 -21.66
CA LEU A 201 13.60 0.34 -21.26
C LEU A 201 14.71 -0.70 -21.27
N ASP A 202 15.68 -0.51 -22.14
CA ASP A 202 16.85 -1.39 -22.26
C ASP A 202 17.86 -1.17 -21.10
N ASN A 203 17.54 -0.26 -20.16
CA ASN A 203 18.45 0.11 -19.08
C ASN A 203 17.81 -0.11 -17.69
N ALA A 204 18.43 -0.97 -16.90
CA ALA A 204 18.01 -1.30 -15.53
C ALA A 204 18.00 -0.07 -14.59
N GLU A 205 18.85 0.93 -14.84
CA GLU A 205 18.93 2.14 -14.05
C GLU A 205 17.70 3.05 -14.26
N ALA A 206 17.26 3.18 -15.51
CA ALA A 206 16.03 3.91 -15.85
C ALA A 206 14.77 3.22 -15.28
N GLN A 207 14.79 1.90 -15.18
CA GLN A 207 13.71 1.13 -14.55
C GLN A 207 13.66 1.38 -13.04
N ARG A 208 14.80 1.34 -12.37
CA ARG A 208 14.90 1.67 -10.93
C ARG A 208 14.43 3.09 -10.63
N GLU A 209 14.76 4.06 -11.50
CA GLU A 209 14.31 5.44 -11.35
C GLU A 209 12.78 5.54 -11.43
N LYS A 210 12.15 4.83 -12.36
CA LYS A 210 10.68 4.77 -12.49
C LYS A 210 10.03 4.12 -11.27
N GLU A 211 10.65 3.12 -10.66
CA GLU A 211 10.12 2.42 -9.50
C GLU A 211 10.25 3.21 -8.20
N LYS A 212 11.07 4.25 -8.14
CA LYS A 212 11.25 5.10 -6.95
C LYS A 212 9.94 5.62 -6.39
N THR A 213 9.00 6.04 -7.23
CA THR A 213 7.68 6.51 -6.78
C THR A 213 6.93 5.44 -6.00
N THR A 214 6.94 4.21 -6.51
CA THR A 214 6.31 3.06 -5.84
C THR A 214 6.99 2.77 -4.51
N LEU A 215 8.32 2.81 -4.47
CA LEU A 215 9.09 2.59 -3.25
C LEU A 215 8.80 3.66 -2.19
N TYR A 216 8.73 4.94 -2.56
CA TYR A 216 8.35 6.02 -1.64
C TYR A 216 6.96 5.84 -1.07
N THR A 217 5.98 5.51 -1.92
CA THR A 217 4.61 5.25 -1.47
C THR A 217 4.58 4.07 -0.51
N ARG A 218 5.27 2.98 -0.85
CA ARG A 218 5.40 1.81 0.01
C ARG A 218 6.02 2.16 1.36
N GLN A 219 7.15 2.88 1.38
CA GLN A 219 7.81 3.27 2.63
C GLN A 219 6.90 4.08 3.54
N ASN A 220 6.13 5.02 2.98
CA ASN A 220 5.16 5.79 3.75
C ASN A 220 4.06 4.91 4.33
N LEU A 221 3.52 3.99 3.55
CA LEU A 221 2.48 3.06 4.01
C LEU A 221 3.03 2.09 5.07
N VAL A 222 4.23 1.56 4.86
CA VAL A 222 4.92 0.69 5.81
C VAL A 222 5.11 1.40 7.14
N LYS A 223 5.64 2.64 7.14
CA LYS A 223 5.86 3.40 8.38
C LYS A 223 4.57 3.64 9.16
N ILE A 224 3.48 4.00 8.48
CA ILE A 224 2.18 4.22 9.11
C ILE A 224 1.65 2.90 9.69
N THR A 225 1.74 1.82 8.91
CA THR A 225 1.29 0.48 9.34
C THR A 225 2.13 -0.04 10.49
N GLN A 226 3.45 0.16 10.46
CA GLN A 226 4.37 -0.22 11.53
C GLN A 226 3.99 0.43 12.86
N ASN A 227 3.77 1.75 12.86
CA ASN A 227 3.35 2.47 14.07
C ASN A 227 1.98 1.99 14.59
N ALA A 228 1.04 1.71 13.68
CA ALA A 228 -0.28 1.21 14.05
C ALA A 228 -0.20 -0.21 14.62
N LEU A 229 0.62 -1.09 14.04
CA LEU A 229 0.82 -2.46 14.53
C LEU A 229 1.53 -2.48 15.89
N GLN A 230 2.53 -1.63 16.09
CA GLN A 230 3.17 -1.50 17.41
C GLN A 230 2.14 -1.13 18.48
N SER A 231 1.30 -0.13 18.20
CA SER A 231 0.24 0.28 19.12
C SER A 231 -0.80 -0.83 19.32
N LEU A 232 -1.17 -1.54 18.25
CA LEU A 232 -2.15 -2.62 18.32
C LEU A 232 -1.64 -3.80 19.19
N VAL A 233 -0.40 -4.22 18.97
CA VAL A 233 0.20 -5.31 19.78
C VAL A 233 0.29 -4.91 21.25
N ALA A 234 0.68 -3.65 21.54
CA ALA A 234 0.72 -3.16 22.93
C ALA A 234 -0.67 -3.20 23.57
N VAL A 235 -1.72 -2.77 22.84
CA VAL A 235 -3.11 -2.85 23.32
C VAL A 235 -3.54 -4.29 23.58
N VAL A 236 -3.23 -5.22 22.66
CA VAL A 236 -3.59 -6.64 22.80
C VAL A 236 -2.90 -7.27 24.02
N LEU A 237 -1.60 -7.00 24.22
CA LEU A 237 -0.87 -7.55 25.36
C LEU A 237 -1.35 -6.97 26.69
N ASN A 238 -1.68 -5.70 26.75
CA ASN A 238 -2.26 -5.09 27.94
C ASN A 238 -3.65 -5.67 28.26
N ALA A 239 -4.49 -5.83 27.23
CA ALA A 239 -5.80 -6.45 27.39
C ALA A 239 -5.71 -7.91 27.86
N ASP A 240 -4.78 -8.69 27.31
CA ASP A 240 -4.52 -10.07 27.74
C ASP A 240 -4.01 -10.11 29.19
N GLY A 241 -3.10 -9.19 29.55
CA GLY A 241 -2.59 -9.06 30.91
C GLY A 241 -3.70 -8.77 31.93
N GLU A 242 -4.62 -7.85 31.61
CA GLU A 242 -5.76 -7.54 32.49
C GLU A 242 -6.76 -8.69 32.59
N LEU A 243 -7.11 -9.33 31.47
CA LEU A 243 -8.03 -10.47 31.45
C LEU A 243 -7.50 -11.67 32.24
N ASN A 244 -6.19 -11.88 32.24
CA ASN A 244 -5.53 -12.94 32.99
C ASN A 244 -5.12 -12.53 34.44
N GLY A 245 -5.42 -11.30 34.86
CA GLY A 245 -5.11 -10.79 36.19
C GLY A 245 -3.64 -10.44 36.42
N ASN A 246 -2.83 -10.35 35.35
CA ASN A 246 -1.40 -10.00 35.41
C ASN A 246 -1.17 -8.48 35.41
N GLY A 247 -2.23 -7.68 35.14
CA GLY A 247 -2.14 -6.23 35.01
C GLY A 247 -1.49 -5.73 33.72
N ILE A 248 -1.21 -4.44 33.67
CA ILE A 248 -0.61 -3.77 32.50
C ILE A 248 0.89 -4.09 32.46
N VAL A 249 1.40 -4.33 31.24
CA VAL A 249 2.84 -4.53 31.01
C VAL A 249 3.52 -3.18 30.88
N GLU A 250 4.27 -2.77 31.91
CA GLU A 250 5.06 -1.54 31.90
C GLU A 250 6.30 -1.68 31.01
N GLY A 251 6.64 -0.62 30.26
CA GLY A 251 7.87 -0.56 29.45
C GLY A 251 7.86 -1.46 28.22
N LEU A 252 6.69 -1.81 27.69
CA LEU A 252 6.55 -2.65 26.51
C LEU A 252 7.10 -1.94 25.27
N GLU A 253 8.20 -2.44 24.72
CA GLU A 253 8.75 -2.03 23.44
C GLU A 253 8.43 -3.08 22.37
N VAL A 254 7.63 -2.71 21.37
CA VAL A 254 7.27 -3.58 20.25
C VAL A 254 8.03 -3.15 19.01
N SER A 255 8.79 -4.06 18.42
CA SER A 255 9.45 -3.85 17.13
C SER A 255 8.72 -4.65 16.05
N VAL A 256 8.40 -3.99 14.95
CA VAL A 256 7.74 -4.61 13.79
C VAL A 256 8.63 -4.37 12.58
N ASN A 257 9.10 -5.43 11.94
CA ASN A 257 9.92 -5.37 10.74
C ASN A 257 9.11 -5.87 9.54
N PHE A 258 9.11 -5.07 8.49
CA PHE A 258 8.60 -5.47 7.19
C PHE A 258 9.76 -5.90 6.31
N GLY A 259 9.66 -7.06 5.70
CA GLY A 259 10.64 -7.54 4.73
C GLY A 259 10.83 -6.56 3.56
N GLU A 260 11.97 -6.61 2.91
CA GLU A 260 12.26 -5.79 1.74
C GLU A 260 11.31 -6.10 0.59
N TYR A 261 10.96 -5.08 -0.20
CA TYR A 261 10.01 -5.21 -1.33
C TYR A 261 10.55 -6.08 -2.46
N ALA A 262 11.83 -5.99 -2.70
CA ALA A 262 12.52 -6.82 -3.68
C ALA A 262 13.81 -7.31 -3.01
N ASN A 263 13.94 -8.60 -2.83
CA ASN A 263 15.25 -9.16 -2.58
C ASN A 263 16.11 -8.81 -3.80
N PRO A 264 17.17 -8.02 -3.64
CA PRO A 264 18.11 -7.81 -4.72
C PRO A 264 18.54 -9.19 -5.24
N SER A 265 18.77 -9.31 -6.55
CA SER A 265 19.25 -10.59 -7.08
C SER A 265 20.48 -11.01 -6.28
N PHE A 266 20.65 -12.29 -6.03
CA PHE A 266 21.80 -12.81 -5.26
C PHE A 266 23.13 -12.21 -5.75
N GLU A 267 23.28 -12.03 -7.08
CA GLU A 267 24.44 -11.36 -7.68
C GLU A 267 24.60 -9.91 -7.20
N SER A 268 23.52 -9.15 -7.12
CA SER A 268 23.55 -7.76 -6.64
C SER A 268 23.85 -7.67 -5.14
N GLN A 269 23.36 -8.63 -4.34
CA GLN A 269 23.70 -8.74 -2.92
C GLN A 269 25.17 -9.06 -2.74
N VAL A 270 25.70 -10.05 -3.47
CA VAL A 270 27.12 -10.43 -3.45
C VAL A 270 28.00 -9.24 -3.83
N GLU A 271 27.64 -8.48 -4.87
CA GLU A 271 28.40 -7.30 -5.30
C GLU A 271 28.42 -6.21 -4.21
N THR A 272 27.28 -5.95 -3.59
CA THR A 272 27.13 -4.94 -2.52
C THR A 272 27.91 -5.33 -1.28
N VAL A 273 27.78 -6.57 -0.83
CA VAL A 273 28.50 -7.13 0.33
C VAL A 273 29.99 -7.17 0.06
N SER A 274 30.40 -7.57 -1.16
CA SER A 274 31.82 -7.58 -1.57
C SER A 274 32.45 -6.19 -1.49
N LYS A 275 31.77 -5.16 -2.01
CA LYS A 275 32.23 -3.76 -1.93
C LYS A 275 32.28 -3.26 -0.48
N ALA A 276 31.30 -3.59 0.34
CA ALA A 276 31.27 -3.22 1.77
C ALA A 276 32.42 -3.87 2.54
N ARG A 277 32.75 -5.13 2.26
CA ARG A 277 33.91 -5.82 2.84
C ARG A 277 35.24 -5.24 2.37
N GLN A 278 35.38 -4.97 1.07
CA GLN A 278 36.60 -4.32 0.54
C GLN A 278 36.82 -2.93 1.14
N GLY A 279 35.73 -2.22 1.44
CA GLY A 279 35.79 -0.93 2.13
C GLY A 279 36.03 -1.02 3.66
N GLY A 280 36.13 -2.22 4.23
CA GLY A 280 36.27 -2.40 5.68
C GLY A 280 35.04 -2.01 6.52
N LEU A 281 33.87 -1.90 5.88
CA LEU A 281 32.62 -1.47 6.52
C LEU A 281 31.80 -2.66 7.08
N MET A 282 32.17 -3.90 6.73
CA MET A 282 31.39 -5.10 7.07
C MET A 282 32.29 -6.24 7.51
N SER A 283 31.96 -6.92 8.62
CA SER A 283 32.66 -8.10 9.11
C SER A 283 32.32 -9.35 8.29
N VAL A 284 33.07 -10.45 8.50
CA VAL A 284 32.79 -11.74 7.85
C VAL A 284 31.44 -12.28 8.29
N GLU A 285 31.17 -12.21 9.60
CA GLU A 285 29.91 -12.68 10.21
C GLU A 285 28.70 -11.97 9.61
N THR A 286 28.75 -10.62 9.59
CA THR A 286 27.67 -9.81 9.03
C THR A 286 27.49 -10.07 7.54
N SER A 287 28.60 -10.34 6.81
CA SER A 287 28.53 -10.64 5.38
C SER A 287 27.82 -11.96 5.09
N VAL A 288 28.08 -12.99 5.89
CA VAL A 288 27.43 -14.30 5.78
C VAL A 288 25.97 -14.21 6.16
N GLU A 289 25.67 -13.46 7.24
CA GLU A 289 24.28 -13.24 7.67
C GLU A 289 23.47 -12.49 6.61
N GLU A 290 24.02 -11.44 6.00
CA GLU A 290 23.34 -10.64 4.96
C GLU A 290 23.09 -11.43 3.68
N LEU A 291 24.03 -12.31 3.27
CA LEU A 291 23.91 -13.10 2.05
C LEU A 291 22.98 -14.31 2.20
N TYR A 292 23.02 -14.96 3.35
CA TYR A 292 22.34 -16.24 3.54
C TYR A 292 21.16 -16.17 4.50
N GLY A 293 21.07 -15.15 5.37
CA GLY A 293 19.91 -14.83 6.22
C GLY A 293 19.13 -16.05 6.70
N ASP A 294 17.84 -16.06 6.43
CA ASP A 294 16.95 -17.16 6.78
C ASP A 294 17.07 -18.42 5.88
N SER A 295 17.90 -18.37 4.82
CA SER A 295 18.05 -19.49 3.88
C SER A 295 18.90 -20.63 4.41
N LYS A 296 19.74 -20.39 5.41
CA LYS A 296 20.64 -21.37 6.03
C LYS A 296 20.51 -21.33 7.55
N SER A 297 20.82 -22.49 8.18
CA SER A 297 20.83 -22.61 9.64
C SER A 297 21.99 -21.83 10.26
N ASP A 298 21.82 -21.42 11.52
CA ASP A 298 22.84 -20.66 12.24
C ASP A 298 24.13 -21.48 12.41
N ASP A 299 24.05 -22.80 12.60
CA ASP A 299 25.21 -23.69 12.65
C ASP A 299 25.99 -23.66 11.34
N TRP A 300 25.32 -23.73 10.19
CA TRP A 300 25.97 -23.64 8.87
C TRP A 300 26.63 -22.29 8.67
N LYS A 301 25.99 -21.20 9.09
CA LYS A 301 26.57 -19.84 9.00
C LYS A 301 27.84 -19.72 9.82
N ALA A 302 27.85 -20.28 11.04
CA ALA A 302 29.01 -20.28 11.90
C ALA A 302 30.18 -21.07 11.28
N GLU A 303 29.90 -22.25 10.70
CA GLU A 303 30.93 -23.04 9.99
C GLU A 303 31.48 -22.29 8.75
N GLU A 304 30.61 -21.61 8.01
CA GLU A 304 31.03 -20.85 6.82
C GLU A 304 31.89 -19.64 7.19
N VAL A 305 31.53 -18.92 8.25
CA VAL A 305 32.34 -17.83 8.80
C VAL A 305 33.74 -18.31 9.17
N GLN A 306 33.84 -19.45 9.84
CA GLN A 306 35.12 -20.03 10.23
C GLN A 306 35.94 -20.45 9.00
N ARG A 307 35.32 -21.08 8.02
CA ARG A 307 35.95 -21.48 6.76
C ARG A 307 36.53 -20.26 5.99
N ILE A 308 35.73 -19.19 5.89
CA ILE A 308 36.18 -17.95 5.25
C ILE A 308 37.33 -17.30 6.01
N LYS A 309 37.30 -17.31 7.35
CA LYS A 309 38.41 -16.78 8.16
C LYS A 309 39.71 -17.59 7.97
N GLU A 310 39.59 -18.92 7.91
CA GLU A 310 40.72 -19.82 7.64
C GLU A 310 41.32 -19.59 6.24
N GLU A 311 40.49 -19.49 5.20
CA GLU A 311 40.93 -19.23 3.83
C GLU A 311 41.58 -17.86 3.67
N GLN A 312 41.17 -16.86 4.41
CA GLN A 312 41.72 -15.52 4.38
C GLN A 312 42.96 -15.33 5.28
N GLY A 313 43.37 -16.37 6.00
CA GLY A 313 44.51 -16.31 6.92
C GLY A 313 44.25 -15.46 8.18
N ILE A 314 42.99 -15.11 8.45
CA ILE A 314 42.58 -14.32 9.63
C ILE A 314 42.35 -15.24 10.84
N ALA A 315 42.33 -16.55 10.66
CA ALA A 315 42.17 -17.57 11.69
C ALA A 315 43.44 -17.79 12.51
N GLY A 316 44.01 -16.73 13.09
CA GLY A 316 45.29 -16.87 13.81
C GLY A 316 45.50 -15.89 14.97
N GLU A 317 44.60 -14.96 15.22
CA GLU A 317 44.74 -14.07 16.36
C GLU A 317 43.40 -14.04 17.19
N GLU A 318 43.03 -15.19 17.73
CA GLU A 318 42.39 -15.16 19.04
C GLU A 318 43.50 -14.83 20.03
N GLU A 319 43.65 -13.56 20.35
CA GLU A 319 44.40 -13.12 21.51
C GLU A 319 43.92 -13.92 22.71
N LYS A 320 44.76 -14.79 23.17
CA LYS A 320 44.81 -15.17 24.59
C LYS A 320 45.03 -13.88 25.37
N SER A 321 43.99 -13.31 25.89
CA SER A 321 44.09 -12.39 27.00
C SER A 321 44.37 -13.24 28.25
N GLU A 322 45.59 -13.74 28.36
CA GLU A 322 46.16 -14.04 29.65
C GLU A 322 46.45 -12.68 30.31
N LEU A 323 45.42 -12.18 31.01
CA LEU A 323 45.65 -11.28 32.11
C LEU A 323 46.15 -12.15 33.26
N ASP A 324 47.39 -12.56 33.17
CA ASP A 324 48.14 -13.04 34.32
C ASP A 324 48.47 -11.86 35.24
N ASP A 325 48.10 -12.05 36.49
CA ASP A 325 48.43 -11.36 37.67
C ASP A 325 49.73 -10.53 37.56
N VAL A 326 49.63 -9.21 37.54
CA VAL A 326 50.72 -8.34 37.99
C VAL A 326 50.40 -7.86 39.36
N ASP A 327 51.06 -8.53 40.30
CA ASP A 327 51.24 -8.20 41.70
C ASP A 327 51.79 -6.77 41.84
N LEU A 328 50.98 -5.87 42.36
CA LEU A 328 51.34 -4.48 42.69
C LEU A 328 51.85 -4.45 44.16
N THR A 329 53.05 -4.87 44.36
CA THR A 329 53.84 -4.45 45.55
C THR A 329 55.28 -4.28 45.13
N ASP A 330 55.75 -3.04 44.84
CA ASP A 330 56.85 -2.45 45.55
C ASP A 330 56.98 -0.93 45.20
N THR A 331 56.91 -0.20 46.23
CA THR A 331 57.34 1.19 46.44
C THR A 331 58.82 1.36 46.09
N GLU A 332 59.14 2.47 45.38
CA GLU A 332 60.27 3.38 45.72
C GLU A 332 60.20 4.63 44.85
N GLU A 333 59.91 5.76 45.51
CA GLU A 333 60.42 7.07 45.06
C GLU A 333 61.91 7.14 45.26
N PRO A 334 62.73 7.88 44.51
CA PRO A 334 62.94 9.27 44.87
C PRO A 334 63.23 10.27 43.75
N ASP A 335 62.90 11.46 44.11
CA ASP A 335 63.67 12.74 44.07
C ASP A 335 64.04 13.44 42.75
N ASN A 336 63.43 14.56 42.69
CA ASN A 336 63.89 15.95 42.53
C ASN A 336 64.86 16.40 41.38
N ASN A 337 64.43 17.56 40.97
CA ASN A 337 65.15 18.75 40.45
C ASN A 337 65.21 18.86 38.92
N ALA A 338 64.68 19.88 38.49
CA ALA A 338 64.85 21.34 38.53
C ALA A 338 64.95 21.90 37.10
N ASP A 339 64.27 22.99 36.93
CA ASP A 339 64.59 24.18 36.13
C ASP A 339 64.66 24.04 34.60
N ASP A 340 64.08 24.78 33.81
CA ASP A 340 63.82 26.21 33.64
C ASP A 340 63.11 26.48 32.32
N GLU A 341 62.18 27.40 32.37
CA GLU A 341 62.00 28.58 31.48
C GLU A 341 62.12 28.34 29.98
N GLU A 342 61.31 28.78 29.13
CA GLU A 342 60.82 30.13 28.81
C GLU A 342 59.90 30.06 27.59
N ASN A 343 58.75 30.62 27.70
CA ASN A 343 58.33 31.85 27.08
C ASN A 343 58.02 31.90 25.57
N ALA A 344 56.93 32.53 25.36
CA ALA A 344 56.53 33.44 24.27
C ALA A 344 55.68 32.80 23.16
N GLU A 345 54.40 33.12 23.21
CA GLU A 345 53.72 34.32 22.66
C GLU A 345 53.44 34.25 21.13
N ILE A 346 52.14 34.35 20.89
CA ILE A 346 51.45 35.32 19.99
C ILE A 346 51.63 35.04 18.48
N THR A 347 50.64 35.00 17.66
CA THR A 347 49.48 35.81 17.28
C THR A 347 48.74 35.17 16.12
N ASP A 348 47.47 35.40 16.14
CA ASP A 348 46.51 35.81 15.08
C ASP A 348 46.88 35.65 13.59
N GLU A 349 46.03 34.89 12.89
CA GLU A 349 45.08 35.46 11.93
C GLU A 349 43.99 34.42 11.59
#